data_b49ac59222e9e481ff8ade38ecb341fc
#
_entry.id   b49ac59222e9e481ff8ade38ecb341fc
#
_cell.length_a   1.000
_cell.length_b   1.000
_cell.length_c   1.000
_cell.angle_alpha   90.00
_cell.angle_beta   90.00
_cell.angle_gamma   90.00
#
_symmetry.space_group_name_H-M   'P 1'
#
loop_
_entity.id
_entity.type
_entity.pdbx_description
1 polymer ?
#
loop_
_entity_poly.entity_id
_entity_poly.type
_entity_poly.pdbx_seq_one_letter_code
_entity_poly.pdbx_strand_id
1 'polypeptide(L)'
;MARKQATSLEVVTGIVAAARPYMVPVFGALAGLILLVLAVQRVEAFLMTDSRFLLRPAGPGRTGSPGLTVRGASLASVPALEAVFAADEGRSIFDVPLTERAAQVRKVQWVRGARVGRIWPNRVEVTVEERQPVAFVHLDPVRRGQPVRPRLIDPEGELLPVVEHHRFNLPVLTGIREDQTREERARLVRVMTTMLNDLGEPGRRVSEIDVRNPENVRIVYPTAHRAITLIMGDREWRARLEKFLRHYPEIRQNMPRAIELDLRLDGQIPAVQWDKEIPAEQEGRGD
;
A
#
# COMPACT_ATOMS: atom_id res chain seq x y z
N MET A 1 -1.95 -92.11 21.73
CA MET A 1 -2.36 -90.65 21.88
C MET A 1 -2.61 -90.09 20.51
N ALA A 2 -3.88 -89.99 20.05
CA ALA A 2 -4.24 -89.47 18.77
C ALA A 2 -4.58 -88.00 18.93
N ARG A 3 -3.76 -87.11 18.37
CA ARG A 3 -3.95 -85.66 18.33
C ARG A 3 -4.97 -85.40 17.21
N LYS A 4 -6.24 -85.09 17.55
CA LYS A 4 -7.29 -84.66 16.59
C LYS A 4 -6.83 -83.40 15.91
N GLN A 5 -6.48 -83.47 14.66
CA GLN A 5 -6.30 -82.28 13.84
C GLN A 5 -7.69 -81.63 13.59
N ALA A 6 -7.89 -80.45 14.17
CA ALA A 6 -9.11 -79.69 13.88
C ALA A 6 -9.12 -79.38 12.39
N THR A 7 -10.17 -79.78 11.69
CA THR A 7 -10.40 -79.47 10.26
C THR A 7 -10.49 -78.01 10.08
N SER A 8 -9.94 -77.47 9.01
CA SER A 8 -9.94 -76.01 8.67
C SER A 8 -11.35 -75.38 8.71
N LEU A 9 -12.40 -76.19 8.53
CA LEU A 9 -13.79 -75.81 8.65
C LEU A 9 -14.20 -75.47 10.10
N GLU A 10 -13.74 -76.23 11.10
CA GLU A 10 -14.06 -76.05 12.53
C GLU A 10 -13.36 -74.76 13.09
N VAL A 11 -12.22 -74.46 12.59
CA VAL A 11 -11.50 -73.21 12.95
C VAL A 11 -12.22 -71.97 12.36
N VAL A 12 -12.67 -72.04 11.09
CA VAL A 12 -13.41 -70.96 10.44
C VAL A 12 -14.79 -70.72 11.08
N THR A 13 -15.52 -71.81 11.42
CA THR A 13 -16.80 -71.67 12.12
C THR A 13 -16.67 -71.13 13.54
N GLY A 14 -15.58 -71.45 14.23
CA GLY A 14 -15.25 -70.88 15.55
C GLY A 14 -14.94 -69.40 15.51
N ILE A 15 -14.19 -68.94 14.49
CA ILE A 15 -13.89 -67.53 14.28
C ILE A 15 -15.13 -66.73 13.94
N VAL A 16 -16.02 -67.28 13.06
CA VAL A 16 -17.26 -66.63 12.69
C VAL A 16 -18.23 -66.52 13.86
N ALA A 17 -18.35 -67.58 14.67
CA ALA A 17 -19.17 -67.57 15.88
C ALA A 17 -18.69 -66.58 16.94
N ALA A 18 -17.37 -66.46 17.14
CA ALA A 18 -16.76 -65.48 18.05
C ALA A 18 -16.88 -64.05 17.56
N ALA A 19 -16.89 -63.81 16.23
CA ALA A 19 -17.05 -62.51 15.62
C ALA A 19 -18.48 -61.99 15.56
N ARG A 20 -19.47 -62.89 15.63
CA ARG A 20 -20.92 -62.60 15.47
C ARG A 20 -21.45 -61.47 16.37
N PRO A 21 -21.12 -61.37 17.67
CA PRO A 21 -21.61 -60.30 18.53
C PRO A 21 -21.02 -58.90 18.13
N TYR A 22 -19.90 -58.88 17.46
CA TYR A 22 -19.25 -57.61 17.02
C TYR A 22 -19.66 -57.22 15.61
N MET A 23 -20.18 -58.12 14.78
CA MET A 23 -20.53 -57.84 13.41
C MET A 23 -21.68 -56.79 13.30
N VAL A 24 -22.70 -56.91 14.12
CA VAL A 24 -23.83 -55.96 14.09
C VAL A 24 -23.41 -54.53 14.43
N PRO A 25 -22.70 -54.26 15.53
CA PRO A 25 -22.23 -52.90 15.82
C PRO A 25 -21.20 -52.42 14.81
N VAL A 26 -20.30 -53.25 14.28
CA VAL A 26 -19.34 -52.85 13.24
C VAL A 26 -20.04 -52.51 11.93
N PHE A 27 -20.98 -53.31 11.44
CA PHE A 27 -21.76 -53.00 10.25
C PHE A 27 -22.67 -51.78 10.46
N GLY A 28 -23.23 -51.63 11.67
CA GLY A 28 -24.01 -50.43 12.02
C GLY A 28 -23.14 -49.17 12.03
N ALA A 29 -21.94 -49.22 12.58
CA ALA A 29 -21.00 -48.08 12.54
C ALA A 29 -20.55 -47.75 11.11
N LEU A 30 -20.26 -48.79 10.30
CA LEU A 30 -19.87 -48.57 8.88
C LEU A 30 -21.02 -47.98 8.09
N ALA A 31 -22.25 -48.49 8.26
CA ALA A 31 -23.43 -47.93 7.60
C ALA A 31 -23.69 -46.48 8.04
N GLY A 32 -23.53 -46.15 9.34
CA GLY A 32 -23.64 -44.80 9.86
C GLY A 32 -22.57 -43.86 9.26
N LEU A 33 -21.34 -44.32 9.12
CA LEU A 33 -20.27 -43.57 8.46
C LEU A 33 -20.56 -43.30 6.99
N ILE A 34 -21.07 -44.33 6.26
CA ILE A 34 -21.45 -44.16 4.85
C ILE A 34 -22.59 -43.13 4.71
N LEU A 35 -23.63 -43.23 5.56
CA LEU A 35 -24.71 -42.25 5.55
C LEU A 35 -24.24 -40.84 5.88
N LEU A 36 -23.31 -40.70 6.84
CA LEU A 36 -22.71 -39.40 7.15
C LEU A 36 -21.95 -38.81 5.95
N VAL A 37 -21.13 -39.64 5.29
CA VAL A 37 -20.38 -39.21 4.08
C VAL A 37 -21.36 -38.79 2.97
N LEU A 38 -22.39 -39.56 2.72
CA LEU A 38 -23.42 -39.23 1.73
C LEU A 38 -24.17 -37.94 2.09
N ALA A 39 -24.50 -37.73 3.36
CA ALA A 39 -25.14 -36.50 3.81
C ALA A 39 -24.22 -35.28 3.62
N VAL A 40 -22.92 -35.40 3.98
CA VAL A 40 -21.94 -34.33 3.74
C VAL A 40 -21.83 -34.01 2.25
N GLN A 41 -21.69 -35.02 1.39
CA GLN A 41 -21.64 -34.80 -0.07
C GLN A 41 -22.91 -34.13 -0.61
N ARG A 42 -24.09 -34.46 -0.07
CA ARG A 42 -25.37 -33.80 -0.48
C ARG A 42 -25.42 -32.36 -0.05
N VAL A 43 -24.94 -32.02 1.14
CA VAL A 43 -24.87 -30.65 1.63
C VAL A 43 -23.85 -29.87 0.79
N GLU A 44 -22.69 -30.43 0.52
CA GLU A 44 -21.66 -29.81 -0.32
C GLU A 44 -22.19 -29.53 -1.73
N ALA A 45 -22.81 -30.55 -2.39
CA ALA A 45 -23.39 -30.38 -3.71
C ALA A 45 -24.48 -29.31 -3.73
N PHE A 46 -25.30 -29.23 -2.68
CA PHE A 46 -26.33 -28.19 -2.54
C PHE A 46 -25.71 -26.80 -2.43
N LEU A 47 -24.68 -26.61 -1.58
CA LEU A 47 -23.99 -25.32 -1.42
C LEU A 47 -23.24 -24.86 -2.67
N MET A 48 -22.74 -25.80 -3.47
CA MET A 48 -21.97 -25.50 -4.67
C MET A 48 -22.86 -25.22 -5.90
N THR A 49 -24.07 -25.80 -5.96
CA THR A 49 -24.90 -25.80 -7.21
C THR A 49 -26.15 -24.95 -7.10
N ASP A 50 -26.66 -24.68 -5.89
CA ASP A 50 -27.89 -23.92 -5.72
C ASP A 50 -27.71 -22.46 -6.14
N SER A 51 -28.58 -21.96 -7.00
CA SER A 51 -28.57 -20.60 -7.57
C SER A 51 -28.58 -19.48 -6.50
N ARG A 52 -29.07 -19.79 -5.30
CA ARG A 52 -29.09 -18.86 -4.17
C ARG A 52 -27.68 -18.47 -3.68
N PHE A 53 -26.69 -19.33 -3.90
CA PHE A 53 -25.31 -19.12 -3.44
C PHE A 53 -24.36 -18.70 -4.56
N LEU A 54 -24.83 -18.61 -5.79
CA LEU A 54 -23.99 -18.18 -6.92
C LEU A 54 -23.74 -16.68 -6.86
N LEU A 55 -22.48 -16.30 -7.02
CA LEU A 55 -22.05 -14.91 -7.13
C LEU A 55 -22.70 -14.28 -8.37
N ARG A 56 -23.49 -13.24 -8.18
CA ARG A 56 -24.22 -12.60 -9.27
C ARG A 56 -23.26 -11.87 -10.21
N PRO A 57 -23.30 -12.17 -11.53
CA PRO A 57 -22.46 -11.47 -12.49
C PRO A 57 -22.85 -9.99 -12.63
N ALA A 58 -21.89 -9.18 -13.06
CA ALA A 58 -22.17 -7.82 -13.50
C ALA A 58 -23.15 -7.86 -14.67
N GLY A 59 -24.31 -7.20 -14.56
CA GLY A 59 -25.25 -7.10 -15.68
C GLY A 59 -24.67 -6.23 -16.79
N PRO A 60 -25.01 -6.50 -18.07
CA PRO A 60 -24.54 -5.70 -19.19
C PRO A 60 -24.92 -4.21 -19.01
N GLY A 61 -23.93 -3.30 -19.09
CA GLY A 61 -24.13 -1.86 -18.98
C GLY A 61 -24.26 -1.30 -17.55
N ARG A 62 -24.03 -2.09 -16.51
CA ARG A 62 -24.00 -1.61 -15.11
C ARG A 62 -22.55 -1.51 -14.63
N THR A 63 -22.19 -0.37 -14.10
CA THR A 63 -21.02 -0.20 -13.26
C THR A 63 -21.31 -0.83 -11.90
N GLY A 64 -20.55 -1.87 -11.54
CA GLY A 64 -20.68 -2.59 -10.28
C GLY A 64 -21.29 -3.98 -10.43
N SER A 65 -20.63 -4.98 -9.88
CA SER A 65 -21.13 -6.35 -9.81
C SER A 65 -22.11 -6.45 -8.62
N PRO A 66 -23.37 -6.82 -8.83
CA PRO A 66 -24.37 -6.94 -7.74
C PRO A 66 -23.99 -7.99 -6.70
N GLY A 67 -23.08 -8.89 -7.04
CA GLY A 67 -22.51 -9.89 -6.12
C GLY A 67 -21.30 -9.40 -5.34
N LEU A 68 -20.71 -8.24 -5.69
CA LEU A 68 -19.52 -7.69 -5.05
C LEU A 68 -19.84 -6.37 -4.36
N THR A 69 -19.42 -6.22 -3.11
CA THR A 69 -19.53 -4.97 -2.37
C THR A 69 -18.11 -4.49 -2.03
N VAL A 70 -17.69 -3.36 -2.61
CA VAL A 70 -16.38 -2.75 -2.34
C VAL A 70 -16.56 -1.64 -1.31
N ARG A 71 -15.73 -1.64 -0.26
CA ARG A 71 -15.69 -0.61 0.78
C ARG A 71 -14.27 -0.06 0.95
N GLY A 72 -14.18 1.23 1.25
CA GLY A 72 -12.91 1.91 1.53
C GLY A 72 -12.10 2.27 0.28
N ALA A 73 -12.66 2.13 -0.93
CA ALA A 73 -12.05 2.56 -2.18
C ALA A 73 -12.56 3.96 -2.56
N SER A 74 -11.68 4.96 -2.48
CA SER A 74 -11.92 6.34 -2.93
C SER A 74 -10.92 6.76 -4.01
N LEU A 75 -9.70 6.29 -3.94
CA LEU A 75 -8.61 6.54 -4.89
C LEU A 75 -8.29 5.30 -5.74
N ALA A 76 -8.50 4.10 -5.17
CA ALA A 76 -8.35 2.85 -5.89
C ALA A 76 -9.47 2.67 -6.93
N SER A 77 -9.11 2.19 -8.11
CA SER A 77 -10.05 1.96 -9.19
C SER A 77 -11.02 0.82 -8.84
N VAL A 78 -12.29 1.14 -8.60
CA VAL A 78 -13.34 0.14 -8.34
C VAL A 78 -13.44 -0.87 -9.48
N PRO A 79 -13.43 -0.48 -10.78
CA PRO A 79 -13.41 -1.44 -11.88
C PRO A 79 -12.22 -2.40 -11.84
N ALA A 80 -11.03 -1.93 -11.43
CA ALA A 80 -9.85 -2.80 -11.30
C ALA A 80 -9.98 -3.79 -10.14
N LEU A 81 -10.65 -3.39 -9.05
CA LEU A 81 -10.95 -4.27 -7.93
C LEU A 81 -11.98 -5.34 -8.31
N GLU A 82 -13.01 -4.97 -9.07
CA GLU A 82 -14.05 -5.89 -9.56
C GLU A 82 -13.48 -6.92 -10.55
N ALA A 83 -12.56 -6.48 -11.43
CA ALA A 83 -11.91 -7.37 -12.40
C ALA A 83 -11.16 -8.54 -11.76
N VAL A 84 -10.70 -8.39 -10.50
CA VAL A 84 -10.08 -9.50 -9.74
C VAL A 84 -11.04 -10.66 -9.53
N PHE A 85 -12.34 -10.39 -9.45
CA PHE A 85 -13.40 -11.39 -9.20
C PHE A 85 -14.13 -11.85 -10.45
N ALA A 86 -13.77 -11.38 -11.64
CA ALA A 86 -14.44 -11.72 -12.88
C ALA A 86 -14.50 -13.24 -13.15
N ALA A 87 -13.46 -13.99 -12.76
CA ALA A 87 -13.42 -15.44 -12.89
C ALA A 87 -14.31 -16.19 -11.87
N ASP A 88 -14.83 -15.50 -10.86
CA ASP A 88 -15.67 -16.09 -9.82
C ASP A 88 -17.18 -15.84 -10.08
N GLU A 89 -17.50 -15.03 -11.07
CA GLU A 89 -18.89 -14.77 -11.45
C GLU A 89 -19.60 -16.07 -11.87
N GLY A 90 -20.81 -16.27 -11.33
CA GLY A 90 -21.59 -17.49 -11.56
C GLY A 90 -21.11 -18.72 -10.77
N ARG A 91 -20.02 -18.63 -10.00
CA ARG A 91 -19.58 -19.68 -9.08
C ARG A 91 -20.22 -19.52 -7.71
N SER A 92 -20.27 -20.61 -6.94
CA SER A 92 -20.71 -20.52 -5.54
C SER A 92 -19.78 -19.64 -4.73
N ILE A 93 -20.32 -18.79 -3.84
CA ILE A 93 -19.51 -18.00 -2.91
C ILE A 93 -18.60 -18.86 -2.02
N PHE A 94 -18.95 -20.15 -1.82
CA PHE A 94 -18.14 -21.07 -1.03
C PHE A 94 -16.88 -21.53 -1.77
N ASP A 95 -16.91 -21.52 -3.11
CA ASP A 95 -15.79 -21.89 -3.98
C ASP A 95 -14.84 -20.71 -4.29
N VAL A 96 -15.21 -19.48 -3.93
CA VAL A 96 -14.33 -18.31 -4.11
C VAL A 96 -13.12 -18.40 -3.18
N PRO A 97 -11.88 -18.39 -3.72
CA PRO A 97 -10.65 -18.49 -2.92
C PRO A 97 -10.29 -17.14 -2.28
N LEU A 98 -10.93 -16.81 -1.15
CA LEU A 98 -10.86 -15.47 -0.54
C LEU A 98 -9.43 -14.98 -0.26
N THR A 99 -8.56 -15.88 0.23
CA THR A 99 -7.15 -15.53 0.56
C THR A 99 -6.36 -15.13 -0.70
N GLU A 100 -6.57 -15.87 -1.79
CA GLU A 100 -5.94 -15.59 -3.08
C GLU A 100 -6.46 -14.28 -3.66
N ARG A 101 -7.79 -14.07 -3.64
CA ARG A 101 -8.40 -12.82 -4.10
C ARG A 101 -7.94 -11.62 -3.28
N ALA A 102 -7.84 -11.75 -1.96
CA ALA A 102 -7.27 -10.70 -1.11
C ALA A 102 -5.81 -10.37 -1.49
N ALA A 103 -5.01 -11.38 -1.86
CA ALA A 103 -3.64 -11.16 -2.34
C ALA A 103 -3.61 -10.46 -3.71
N GLN A 104 -4.54 -10.77 -4.61
CA GLN A 104 -4.67 -10.11 -5.92
C GLN A 104 -5.16 -8.67 -5.76
N VAL A 105 -6.16 -8.41 -4.90
CA VAL A 105 -6.65 -7.06 -4.60
C VAL A 105 -5.53 -6.16 -4.07
N ARG A 106 -4.61 -6.69 -3.23
CA ARG A 106 -3.45 -5.92 -2.75
C ARG A 106 -2.45 -5.51 -3.84
N LYS A 107 -2.53 -6.09 -5.04
CA LYS A 107 -1.72 -5.68 -6.19
C LYS A 107 -2.33 -4.54 -7.00
N VAL A 108 -3.59 -4.21 -6.74
CA VAL A 108 -4.25 -3.06 -7.38
C VAL A 108 -3.62 -1.77 -6.85
N GLN A 109 -3.36 -0.83 -7.75
CA GLN A 109 -2.80 0.48 -7.40
C GLN A 109 -3.64 1.15 -6.30
N TRP A 110 -3.01 1.90 -5.42
CA TRP A 110 -3.58 2.55 -4.24
C TRP A 110 -3.99 1.60 -3.11
N VAL A 111 -3.99 0.30 -3.30
CA VAL A 111 -4.32 -0.64 -2.23
C VAL A 111 -3.09 -0.95 -1.38
N ARG A 112 -3.17 -0.65 -0.08
CA ARG A 112 -2.19 -1.04 0.94
C ARG A 112 -2.55 -2.38 1.56
N GLY A 113 -3.82 -2.52 1.94
CA GLY A 113 -4.37 -3.70 2.57
C GLY A 113 -5.72 -4.09 2.01
N ALA A 114 -6.06 -5.37 2.03
CA ALA A 114 -7.36 -5.86 1.61
C ALA A 114 -7.83 -7.01 2.48
N ARG A 115 -9.12 -7.00 2.80
CA ARG A 115 -9.85 -8.11 3.41
C ARG A 115 -11.00 -8.49 2.49
N VAL A 116 -11.18 -9.79 2.31
CA VAL A 116 -12.27 -10.33 1.48
C VAL A 116 -13.09 -11.27 2.35
N GLY A 117 -14.38 -11.06 2.39
CA GLY A 117 -15.32 -11.84 3.19
C GLY A 117 -16.56 -12.24 2.40
N ARG A 118 -17.23 -13.30 2.82
CA ARG A 118 -18.51 -13.74 2.25
C ARG A 118 -19.65 -13.04 2.98
N ILE A 119 -20.62 -12.52 2.23
CA ILE A 119 -21.91 -12.05 2.75
C ILE A 119 -23.00 -12.95 2.21
N TRP A 120 -23.67 -13.67 3.09
CA TRP A 120 -24.77 -14.54 2.74
C TRP A 120 -25.93 -13.77 2.06
N PRO A 121 -26.64 -14.40 1.11
CA PRO A 121 -26.39 -15.74 0.58
C PRO A 121 -25.39 -15.78 -0.60
N ASN A 122 -25.18 -14.68 -1.35
CA ASN A 122 -24.53 -14.70 -2.67
C ASN A 122 -23.68 -13.45 -2.95
N ARG A 123 -23.09 -12.87 -1.93
CA ARG A 123 -22.22 -11.68 -2.08
C ARG A 123 -20.85 -11.89 -1.47
N VAL A 124 -19.89 -11.19 -2.03
CA VAL A 124 -18.53 -11.05 -1.48
C VAL A 124 -18.32 -9.59 -1.13
N GLU A 125 -17.80 -9.32 0.05
CA GLU A 125 -17.39 -8.00 0.48
C GLU A 125 -15.87 -7.87 0.41
N VAL A 126 -15.42 -6.80 -0.22
CA VAL A 126 -14.01 -6.42 -0.30
C VAL A 126 -13.83 -5.13 0.47
N THR A 127 -13.10 -5.19 1.58
CA THR A 127 -12.71 -4.00 2.34
C THR A 127 -11.28 -3.64 2.01
N VAL A 128 -11.07 -2.45 1.48
CA VAL A 128 -9.77 -1.93 1.03
C VAL A 128 -9.26 -0.91 2.05
N GLU A 129 -7.99 -1.03 2.38
CA GLU A 129 -7.22 0.01 3.05
C GLU A 129 -6.32 0.68 1.99
N GLU A 130 -6.56 1.98 1.74
CA GLU A 130 -5.81 2.71 0.73
C GLU A 130 -4.48 3.24 1.26
N ARG A 131 -3.51 3.40 0.36
CA ARG A 131 -2.22 4.02 0.62
C ARG A 131 -2.37 5.51 0.85
N GLN A 132 -1.61 6.04 1.78
CA GLN A 132 -1.59 7.47 2.11
C GLN A 132 -0.28 8.07 1.56
N PRO A 133 -0.31 8.92 0.53
CA PRO A 133 0.88 9.56 0.02
C PRO A 133 1.39 10.62 1.00
N VAL A 134 2.71 10.82 1.05
CA VAL A 134 3.37 11.80 1.91
C VAL A 134 4.13 12.86 1.14
N ALA A 135 4.39 12.66 -0.16
CA ALA A 135 5.02 13.64 -1.02
C ALA A 135 4.64 13.43 -2.50
N PHE A 136 4.73 14.49 -3.29
CA PHE A 136 4.95 14.37 -4.72
C PHE A 136 6.39 14.00 -4.99
N VAL A 137 6.66 13.23 -6.04
CA VAL A 137 8.01 12.85 -6.44
C VAL A 137 8.30 13.37 -7.84
N HIS A 138 9.40 14.10 -7.95
CA HIS A 138 10.10 14.29 -9.22
C HIS A 138 11.10 13.14 -9.37
N LEU A 139 10.77 12.20 -10.23
CA LEU A 139 11.69 11.09 -10.55
C LEU A 139 12.82 11.65 -11.42
N ASP A 140 14.06 11.45 -11.01
CA ASP A 140 15.19 11.72 -11.87
C ASP A 140 15.16 10.73 -13.04
N PRO A 141 15.10 11.20 -14.31
CA PRO A 141 14.93 10.32 -15.44
C PRO A 141 16.19 9.45 -15.62
N VAL A 142 16.00 8.15 -15.82
CA VAL A 142 17.08 7.18 -16.11
C VAL A 142 17.78 7.53 -17.44
N ARG A 143 17.06 8.15 -18.38
CA ARG A 143 17.59 8.63 -19.67
C ARG A 143 17.19 10.07 -19.89
N ARG A 144 18.14 10.90 -20.35
CA ARG A 144 17.86 12.28 -20.77
C ARG A 144 16.78 12.32 -21.87
N GLY A 145 15.76 13.17 -21.68
CA GLY A 145 14.69 13.39 -22.66
C GLY A 145 13.42 12.56 -22.43
N GLN A 146 13.34 11.73 -21.40
CA GLN A 146 12.06 11.10 -21.01
C GLN A 146 11.15 12.14 -20.32
N PRO A 147 9.84 12.18 -20.69
CA PRO A 147 8.89 13.04 -19.99
C PRO A 147 8.74 12.57 -18.54
N VAL A 148 9.07 13.46 -17.60
CA VAL A 148 8.86 13.21 -16.17
C VAL A 148 7.38 13.34 -15.88
N ARG A 149 6.73 12.24 -15.53
CA ARG A 149 5.35 12.25 -15.04
C ARG A 149 5.38 12.39 -13.51
N PRO A 150 4.63 13.34 -12.95
CA PRO A 150 4.54 13.46 -11.50
C PRO A 150 3.97 12.16 -10.92
N ARG A 151 4.57 11.72 -9.83
CA ARG A 151 4.13 10.58 -9.03
C ARG A 151 3.91 11.04 -7.60
N LEU A 152 3.21 10.24 -6.84
CA LEU A 152 3.13 10.35 -5.39
C LEU A 152 3.93 9.19 -4.78
N ILE A 153 4.36 9.36 -3.55
CA ILE A 153 5.07 8.32 -2.80
C ILE A 153 4.46 8.16 -1.41
N ASP A 154 4.32 6.93 -0.96
CA ASP A 154 3.88 6.61 0.38
C ASP A 154 5.05 6.36 1.36
N PRO A 155 4.80 6.22 2.67
CA PRO A 155 5.86 5.95 3.66
C PRO A 155 6.64 4.66 3.41
N GLU A 156 6.03 3.67 2.74
CA GLU A 156 6.67 2.40 2.40
C GLU A 156 7.51 2.48 1.10
N GLY A 157 7.60 3.65 0.47
CA GLY A 157 8.37 3.86 -0.76
C GLY A 157 7.66 3.39 -2.03
N GLU A 158 6.34 3.16 -1.97
CA GLU A 158 5.54 2.81 -3.14
C GLU A 158 5.20 4.05 -3.96
N LEU A 159 5.43 3.96 -5.28
CA LEU A 159 5.12 5.04 -6.21
C LEU A 159 3.68 4.93 -6.71
N LEU A 160 2.90 5.97 -6.48
CA LEU A 160 1.48 6.02 -6.80
C LEU A 160 1.23 7.00 -7.98
N PRO A 161 0.30 6.68 -8.88
CA PRO A 161 -0.12 7.63 -9.89
C PRO A 161 -0.89 8.79 -9.25
N VAL A 162 -0.75 9.99 -9.83
CA VAL A 162 -1.58 11.13 -9.44
C VAL A 162 -3.00 10.92 -9.96
N VAL A 163 -3.99 11.18 -9.11
CA VAL A 163 -5.41 11.12 -9.46
C VAL A 163 -5.89 12.52 -9.83
N GLU A 164 -6.37 12.72 -11.06
CA GLU A 164 -6.65 14.04 -11.64
C GLU A 164 -7.67 14.88 -10.84
N HIS A 165 -8.63 14.25 -10.20
CA HIS A 165 -9.68 14.97 -9.46
C HIS A 165 -9.42 15.09 -7.96
N HIS A 166 -8.26 14.66 -7.48
CA HIS A 166 -7.89 14.74 -6.07
C HIS A 166 -6.74 15.74 -5.87
N ARG A 167 -6.91 16.68 -4.94
CA ARG A 167 -5.87 17.66 -4.59
C ARG A 167 -5.14 17.20 -3.34
N PHE A 168 -3.83 17.04 -3.46
CA PHE A 168 -2.95 16.76 -2.34
C PHE A 168 -2.16 18.03 -2.00
N ASN A 169 -2.15 18.39 -0.71
CA ASN A 169 -1.29 19.44 -0.18
C ASN A 169 -0.06 18.81 0.45
N LEU A 170 0.89 18.42 -0.40
CA LEU A 170 2.09 17.67 -0.01
C LEU A 170 3.33 18.35 -0.59
N PRO A 171 4.48 18.26 0.08
CA PRO A 171 5.74 18.76 -0.45
C PRO A 171 6.19 17.93 -1.66
N VAL A 172 7.13 18.49 -2.43
CA VAL A 172 7.83 17.76 -3.49
C VAL A 172 9.10 17.12 -2.89
N LEU A 173 9.28 15.84 -3.12
CA LEU A 173 10.48 15.10 -2.77
C LEU A 173 11.33 14.87 -4.02
N THR A 174 12.56 15.36 -4.02
CA THR A 174 13.54 15.16 -5.10
C THR A 174 14.69 14.26 -4.65
N GLY A 175 15.37 13.64 -5.60
CA GLY A 175 16.42 12.66 -5.33
C GLY A 175 15.93 11.23 -5.28
N ILE A 176 14.69 10.97 -5.64
CA ILE A 176 14.14 9.63 -5.86
C ILE A 176 14.36 9.25 -7.32
N ARG A 177 14.89 8.05 -7.57
CA ARG A 177 15.11 7.51 -8.90
C ARG A 177 14.19 6.31 -9.16
N GLU A 178 13.86 6.11 -10.41
CA GLU A 178 12.97 5.02 -10.82
C GLU A 178 13.61 3.64 -10.63
N ASP A 179 14.94 3.54 -10.77
CA ASP A 179 15.71 2.29 -10.64
C ASP A 179 15.97 1.87 -9.17
N GLN A 180 15.63 2.70 -8.19
CA GLN A 180 15.76 2.36 -6.78
C GLN A 180 14.74 1.30 -6.37
N THR A 181 15.12 0.43 -5.44
CA THR A 181 14.19 -0.50 -4.80
C THR A 181 13.18 0.25 -3.93
N ARG A 182 12.07 -0.39 -3.63
CA ARG A 182 11.05 0.17 -2.72
C ARG A 182 11.65 0.50 -1.35
N GLU A 183 12.52 -0.37 -0.82
CA GLU A 183 13.18 -0.22 0.47
C GLU A 183 14.14 0.96 0.49
N GLU A 184 14.86 1.21 -0.61
CA GLU A 184 15.73 2.38 -0.75
C GLU A 184 14.91 3.67 -0.76
N ARG A 185 13.83 3.72 -1.54
CA ARG A 185 12.92 4.85 -1.54
C ARG A 185 12.29 5.09 -0.17
N ALA A 186 11.85 4.02 0.53
CA ALA A 186 11.31 4.13 1.88
C ALA A 186 12.32 4.71 2.89
N ARG A 187 13.61 4.43 2.72
CA ARG A 187 14.67 5.06 3.56
C ARG A 187 14.73 6.56 3.33
N LEU A 188 14.70 7.01 2.09
CA LEU A 188 14.72 8.43 1.75
C LEU A 188 13.45 9.16 2.22
N VAL A 189 12.29 8.54 2.08
CA VAL A 189 11.02 9.05 2.62
C VAL A 189 11.09 9.20 4.15
N ARG A 190 11.71 8.25 4.85
CA ARG A 190 11.92 8.37 6.30
C ARG A 190 12.78 9.57 6.69
N VAL A 191 13.84 9.87 5.94
CA VAL A 191 14.66 11.07 6.16
C VAL A 191 13.77 12.32 6.06
N MET A 192 13.00 12.45 4.99
CA MET A 192 12.05 13.55 4.81
C MET A 192 11.04 13.64 5.95
N THR A 193 10.36 12.55 6.30
CA THR A 193 9.32 12.55 7.33
C THR A 193 9.89 12.85 8.72
N THR A 194 11.09 12.35 9.04
CA THR A 194 11.79 12.65 10.28
C THR A 194 12.13 14.14 10.35
N MET A 195 12.66 14.70 9.26
CA MET A 195 12.96 16.13 9.16
C MET A 195 11.71 16.99 9.34
N LEU A 196 10.62 16.69 8.61
CA LEU A 196 9.37 17.46 8.72
C LEU A 196 8.78 17.41 10.13
N ASN A 197 8.87 16.26 10.81
CA ASN A 197 8.44 16.11 12.19
C ASN A 197 9.31 16.95 13.16
N ASP A 198 10.62 16.97 12.96
CA ASP A 198 11.54 17.81 13.75
C ASP A 198 11.27 19.30 13.53
N LEU A 199 11.03 19.72 12.29
CA LEU A 199 10.71 21.10 11.94
C LEU A 199 9.38 21.59 12.56
N GLY A 200 8.42 20.70 12.79
CA GLY A 200 7.09 21.03 13.34
C GLY A 200 6.26 21.95 12.45
N GLU A 201 5.57 22.94 13.03
CA GLU A 201 4.71 23.87 12.27
C GLU A 201 5.42 24.62 11.14
N PRO A 202 6.65 25.17 11.32
CA PRO A 202 7.37 25.79 10.20
C PRO A 202 7.65 24.83 9.05
N GLY A 203 7.80 23.53 9.32
CA GLY A 203 8.02 22.49 8.32
C GLY A 203 6.86 22.32 7.33
N ARG A 204 5.64 22.65 7.73
CA ARG A 204 4.46 22.62 6.83
C ARG A 204 4.54 23.59 5.65
N ARG A 205 5.42 24.58 5.73
CA ARG A 205 5.64 25.55 4.66
C ARG A 205 6.71 25.10 3.67
N VAL A 206 7.44 24.04 3.95
CA VAL A 206 8.45 23.51 3.04
C VAL A 206 7.78 23.05 1.76
N SER A 207 8.22 23.58 0.62
CA SER A 207 7.66 23.25 -0.68
C SER A 207 8.37 22.09 -1.37
N GLU A 208 9.70 21.98 -1.16
CA GLU A 208 10.51 20.93 -1.75
C GLU A 208 11.59 20.45 -0.77
N ILE A 209 11.90 19.17 -0.83
CA ILE A 209 12.94 18.53 -0.02
C ILE A 209 13.81 17.66 -0.94
N ASP A 210 15.10 17.98 -1.00
CA ASP A 210 16.09 17.22 -1.76
C ASP A 210 16.84 16.26 -0.84
N VAL A 211 16.64 14.97 -1.06
CA VAL A 211 17.26 13.87 -0.30
C VAL A 211 18.27 13.07 -1.13
N ARG A 212 18.78 13.61 -2.26
CA ARG A 212 19.82 12.94 -3.06
C ARG A 212 21.02 12.55 -2.21
N ASN A 213 21.38 13.43 -1.28
CA ASN A 213 22.37 13.16 -0.26
C ASN A 213 21.71 13.26 1.13
N PRO A 214 21.39 12.12 1.79
CA PRO A 214 20.78 12.11 3.12
C PRO A 214 21.59 12.80 4.22
N GLU A 215 22.94 12.91 4.04
CA GLU A 215 23.81 13.62 4.96
C GLU A 215 23.81 15.14 4.73
N ASN A 216 23.25 15.58 3.61
CA ASN A 216 23.20 16.98 3.22
C ASN A 216 21.86 17.35 2.62
N VAL A 217 20.79 17.17 3.39
CA VAL A 217 19.41 17.48 2.98
C VAL A 217 19.29 18.98 2.68
N ARG A 218 18.59 19.30 1.60
CA ARG A 218 18.25 20.68 1.24
C ARG A 218 16.74 20.83 1.21
N ILE A 219 16.25 22.02 1.55
CA ILE A 219 14.83 22.34 1.45
C ILE A 219 14.61 23.64 0.67
N VAL A 220 13.50 23.72 -0.03
CA VAL A 220 13.02 24.97 -0.60
C VAL A 220 11.95 25.53 0.35
N TYR A 221 12.24 26.71 0.91
CA TYR A 221 11.38 27.38 1.86
C TYR A 221 10.77 28.65 1.23
N PRO A 222 9.44 28.72 1.07
CA PRO A 222 8.76 29.89 0.54
C PRO A 222 8.76 31.00 1.60
N THR A 223 9.23 32.17 1.20
CA THR A 223 9.13 33.40 2.00
C THR A 223 8.08 34.33 1.40
N ALA A 224 7.83 35.47 2.02
CA ALA A 224 6.87 36.44 1.50
C ALA A 224 7.26 37.01 0.11
N HIS A 225 8.54 36.93 -0.27
CA HIS A 225 9.04 37.55 -1.49
C HIS A 225 9.49 36.55 -2.55
N ARG A 226 10.04 35.39 -2.12
CA ARG A 226 10.57 34.36 -3.03
C ARG A 226 10.77 33.04 -2.29
N ALA A 227 11.03 31.98 -3.04
CA ALA A 227 11.50 30.70 -2.49
C ALA A 227 13.03 30.77 -2.32
N ILE A 228 13.53 30.24 -1.21
CA ILE A 228 14.96 30.17 -0.87
C ILE A 228 15.32 28.71 -0.59
N THR A 229 16.42 28.26 -1.19
CA THR A 229 17.00 26.97 -0.90
C THR A 229 17.84 27.05 0.36
N LEU A 230 17.59 26.16 1.32
CA LEU A 230 18.32 26.09 2.58
C LEU A 230 19.05 24.76 2.65
N ILE A 231 20.38 24.79 2.83
CA ILE A 231 21.21 23.61 3.07
C ILE A 231 21.10 23.29 4.56
N MET A 232 20.40 22.18 4.87
CA MET A 232 20.01 21.81 6.22
C MET A 232 20.94 20.77 6.86
N GLY A 233 21.72 20.02 6.05
CA GLY A 233 22.53 18.89 6.54
C GLY A 233 21.66 17.73 7.05
N ASP A 234 22.20 16.98 8.02
CA ASP A 234 21.65 15.71 8.52
C ASP A 234 21.03 15.79 9.93
N ARG A 235 21.13 16.93 10.62
CA ARG A 235 20.74 17.08 12.03
C ARG A 235 20.37 18.53 12.39
N GLU A 236 19.79 18.70 13.58
CA GLU A 236 19.47 20.03 14.17
C GLU A 236 18.57 20.89 13.26
N TRP A 237 17.71 20.26 12.47
CA TRP A 237 16.94 20.92 11.43
C TRP A 237 16.05 22.04 11.98
N ARG A 238 15.39 21.78 13.12
CA ARG A 238 14.57 22.79 13.80
C ARG A 238 15.39 24.02 14.18
N ALA A 239 16.49 23.82 14.89
CA ALA A 239 17.35 24.93 15.34
C ALA A 239 17.88 25.75 14.17
N ARG A 240 18.28 25.08 13.07
CA ARG A 240 18.76 25.72 11.84
C ARG A 240 17.66 26.52 11.15
N LEU A 241 16.47 26.00 11.04
CA LEU A 241 15.35 26.73 10.45
C LEU A 241 14.93 27.91 11.32
N GLU A 242 14.85 27.75 12.63
CA GLU A 242 14.55 28.84 13.57
C GLU A 242 15.59 29.96 13.51
N LYS A 243 16.90 29.61 13.40
CA LYS A 243 18.00 30.56 13.17
C LYS A 243 17.76 31.34 11.88
N PHE A 244 17.47 30.66 10.76
CA PHE A 244 17.14 31.31 9.49
C PHE A 244 15.96 32.26 9.63
N LEU A 245 14.84 31.82 10.18
CA LEU A 245 13.62 32.63 10.32
C LEU A 245 13.86 33.87 11.17
N ARG A 246 14.68 33.79 12.22
CA ARG A 246 15.05 34.92 13.09
C ARG A 246 15.87 35.96 12.34
N HIS A 247 16.84 35.55 11.54
CA HIS A 247 17.76 36.45 10.84
C HIS A 247 17.31 36.78 9.41
N TYR A 248 16.21 36.24 8.95
CA TYR A 248 15.73 36.47 7.57
C TYR A 248 15.56 37.95 7.19
N PRO A 249 15.06 38.85 8.06
CA PRO A 249 14.97 40.28 7.74
C PRO A 249 16.32 40.88 7.43
N GLU A 250 17.35 40.56 8.19
CA GLU A 250 18.74 41.06 7.99
C GLU A 250 19.36 40.43 6.72
N ILE A 251 19.16 39.14 6.50
CA ILE A 251 19.64 38.42 5.31
C ILE A 251 19.06 39.08 4.05
N ARG A 252 17.78 39.42 4.07
CA ARG A 252 17.12 40.07 2.96
C ARG A 252 17.71 41.46 2.65
N GLN A 253 18.09 42.22 3.67
CA GLN A 253 18.70 43.55 3.50
C GLN A 253 20.14 43.46 3.01
N ASN A 254 20.93 42.58 3.62
CA ASN A 254 22.37 42.48 3.34
C ASN A 254 22.71 41.62 2.13
N MET A 255 21.83 40.66 1.80
CA MET A 255 22.01 39.70 0.71
C MET A 255 20.73 39.56 -0.14
N PRO A 256 20.24 40.63 -0.76
CA PRO A 256 18.96 40.64 -1.43
C PRO A 256 18.86 39.66 -2.63
N ARG A 257 20.00 39.26 -3.18
CA ARG A 257 20.08 38.35 -4.35
C ARG A 257 20.40 36.88 -3.97
N ALA A 258 20.61 36.56 -2.70
CA ALA A 258 20.92 35.19 -2.27
C ALA A 258 19.70 34.29 -2.47
N ILE A 259 19.87 33.19 -3.20
CA ILE A 259 18.83 32.19 -3.47
C ILE A 259 19.11 30.83 -2.80
N GLU A 260 20.34 30.61 -2.37
CA GLU A 260 20.74 29.43 -1.61
C GLU A 260 21.61 29.82 -0.40
N LEU A 261 21.25 29.34 0.79
CA LEU A 261 21.91 29.64 2.06
C LEU A 261 22.34 28.36 2.75
N ASP A 262 23.53 28.39 3.33
CA ASP A 262 24.08 27.28 4.14
C ASP A 262 23.78 27.51 5.63
N LEU A 263 22.96 26.64 6.24
CA LEU A 263 22.57 26.73 7.65
C LEU A 263 23.38 25.78 8.55
N ARG A 264 24.31 25.01 8.00
CA ARG A 264 25.11 24.02 8.75
C ARG A 264 26.17 24.66 9.63
N LEU A 265 26.60 25.88 9.30
CA LEU A 265 27.65 26.58 10.01
C LEU A 265 27.08 27.29 11.24
N ASP A 266 27.75 27.10 12.38
CA ASP A 266 27.40 27.80 13.60
C ASP A 266 27.89 29.28 13.50
N GLY A 267 27.00 30.19 13.94
CA GLY A 267 27.31 31.63 13.97
C GLY A 267 27.22 32.36 12.61
N GLN A 268 27.17 31.69 11.48
CA GLN A 268 27.11 32.28 10.14
C GLN A 268 26.03 31.69 9.26
N ILE A 269 25.53 32.47 8.31
CA ILE A 269 24.60 32.01 7.25
C ILE A 269 25.15 32.54 5.92
N PRO A 270 26.13 31.86 5.31
CA PRO A 270 26.67 32.30 4.03
C PRO A 270 25.71 32.01 2.89
N ALA A 271 25.68 32.91 1.92
CA ALA A 271 25.02 32.65 0.63
C ALA A 271 25.96 31.79 -0.23
N VAL A 272 25.41 30.71 -0.77
CA VAL A 272 26.10 29.77 -1.65
C VAL A 272 25.80 30.06 -3.11
N GLN A 273 24.58 30.52 -3.43
CA GLN A 273 24.17 30.84 -4.77
C GLN A 273 23.40 32.16 -4.80
N TRP A 274 23.63 32.92 -5.88
CA TRP A 274 23.03 34.24 -6.11
C TRP A 274 22.19 34.22 -7.38
N ASP A 275 21.09 34.96 -7.36
CA ASP A 275 20.28 35.18 -8.56
C ASP A 275 21.08 36.03 -9.57
N LYS A 276 21.17 35.52 -10.80
CA LYS A 276 21.90 36.17 -11.91
C LYS A 276 21.03 37.16 -12.72
N GLU A 277 19.72 37.06 -12.59
CA GLU A 277 18.78 37.78 -13.43
C GLU A 277 18.40 39.19 -12.90
N ILE A 278 18.75 39.52 -11.66
CA ILE A 278 18.51 40.86 -11.11
C ILE A 278 19.73 41.74 -11.41
N PRO A 279 19.64 42.75 -12.32
CA PRO A 279 20.73 43.67 -12.56
C PRO A 279 21.06 44.47 -11.30
N ALA A 280 22.35 44.69 -11.06
CA ALA A 280 22.88 45.45 -9.90
C ALA A 280 22.54 46.96 -9.88
N GLU A 281 21.66 47.44 -10.77
CA GLU A 281 21.45 48.86 -11.07
C GLU A 281 20.19 49.51 -10.47
N GLN A 282 19.74 49.12 -9.31
CA GLN A 282 18.72 49.89 -8.59
C GLN A 282 19.08 50.29 -7.14
N GLU A 283 20.33 50.24 -6.76
CA GLU A 283 20.78 50.70 -5.43
C GLU A 283 21.35 52.11 -5.40
N GLY A 284 21.07 52.99 -6.33
CA GLY A 284 21.69 54.28 -6.30
C GLY A 284 20.94 55.39 -7.03
N ARG A 285 19.74 55.74 -6.61
CA ARG A 285 19.15 57.07 -6.84
C ARG A 285 17.96 57.30 -5.91
N GLY A 286 18.23 57.79 -4.74
CA GLY A 286 17.34 58.52 -3.86
C GLY A 286 18.04 59.78 -3.47
N ASP A 287 17.85 60.81 -4.26
CA ASP A 287 18.04 62.19 -3.79
C ASP A 287 16.86 62.61 -2.93
#